data_d46def7d2af6105cee094260c81619d6
#
_entry.id   d46def7d2af6105cee094260c81619d6
#
_cell.length_a   1.000
_cell.length_b   1.000
_cell.length_c   1.000
_cell.angle_alpha   90.00
_cell.angle_beta   90.00
_cell.angle_gamma   90.00
#
_symmetry.space_group_name_H-M   'P 1'
#
loop_
_entity.id
_entity.type
_entity.pdbx_description
1 polymer ?
#
loop_
_entity_poly.entity_id
_entity_poly.type
_entity_poly.pdbx_seq_one_letter_code
_entity_poly.pdbx_strand_id
1 'polypeptide(L)'
;NESIITDNVDFLRTIKETVNVNMYIGGLMGCKGDAYTSERALNQEEAIAFHSWQASLFKSVGVDFLYAGIMPVLSEAIGMAVAMSDTDIPYIISFTIQRNGKLIDGHTINDAIYYINNHVSNKPVCYMTNCVHPDIVYEALSHKFNQTQMVKNRFWGIQANTSRLSYKELDGAKNLRTSSAVDLGKAILRLKSDYHLKIFGGCCGTDSRHMEEIAGISKVV
;
A
#
# COMPACT_ATOMS: atom_id res chain seq x y z
N ASN A 1 -21.41 6.18 -11.99
CA ASN A 1 -20.09 6.72 -11.53
C ASN A 1 -18.88 6.01 -12.18
N GLU A 2 -19.11 5.14 -13.17
CA GLU A 2 -18.03 4.46 -13.90
C GLU A 2 -17.20 5.44 -14.72
N SER A 3 -17.82 6.47 -15.27
CA SER A 3 -17.13 7.55 -15.99
C SER A 3 -16.01 8.23 -15.17
N ILE A 4 -16.16 8.31 -13.85
CA ILE A 4 -15.13 8.91 -12.97
C ILE A 4 -13.81 8.15 -13.11
N ILE A 5 -13.85 6.83 -13.18
CA ILE A 5 -12.63 6.00 -13.33
C ILE A 5 -12.01 6.25 -14.71
N THR A 6 -12.82 6.23 -15.76
CA THR A 6 -12.35 6.51 -17.12
C THR A 6 -11.73 7.91 -17.22
N ASP A 7 -12.44 8.92 -16.75
CA ASP A 7 -11.99 10.32 -16.82
C ASP A 7 -10.65 10.53 -16.08
N ASN A 8 -10.48 9.90 -14.90
CA ASN A 8 -9.22 9.99 -14.15
C ASN A 8 -8.08 9.26 -14.85
N VAL A 9 -8.33 8.08 -15.43
CA VAL A 9 -7.30 7.34 -16.18
C VAL A 9 -6.87 8.12 -17.42
N ASP A 10 -7.79 8.71 -18.15
CA ASP A 10 -7.50 9.53 -19.34
C ASP A 10 -6.76 10.83 -18.98
N PHE A 11 -7.11 11.44 -17.85
CA PHE A 11 -6.35 12.57 -17.31
C PHE A 11 -4.88 12.18 -17.02
N LEU A 12 -4.65 11.04 -16.36
CA LEU A 12 -3.29 10.56 -16.07
C LEU A 12 -2.52 10.16 -17.34
N ARG A 13 -3.20 9.63 -18.36
CA ARG A 13 -2.61 9.36 -19.68
C ARG A 13 -2.11 10.63 -20.34
N THR A 14 -2.93 11.68 -20.31
CA THR A 14 -2.56 13.01 -20.83
C THR A 14 -1.29 13.56 -20.15
N ILE A 15 -1.19 13.41 -18.82
CA ILE A 15 0.01 13.79 -18.08
C ILE A 15 1.20 12.94 -18.52
N LYS A 16 1.05 11.61 -18.59
CA LYS A 16 2.11 10.67 -19.00
C LYS A 16 2.70 11.04 -20.37
N GLU A 17 1.85 11.36 -21.33
CA GLU A 17 2.26 11.79 -22.67
C GLU A 17 2.99 13.14 -22.65
N THR A 18 2.55 14.06 -21.79
CA THR A 18 3.13 15.42 -21.72
C THR A 18 4.51 15.45 -21.06
N VAL A 19 4.73 14.66 -20.02
CA VAL A 19 5.96 14.74 -19.22
C VAL A 19 7.11 13.87 -19.76
N ASN A 20 6.84 13.00 -20.72
CA ASN A 20 7.82 12.11 -21.38
C ASN A 20 8.73 11.34 -20.39
N VAL A 21 8.13 10.83 -19.32
CA VAL A 21 8.80 9.99 -18.33
C VAL A 21 8.20 8.59 -18.31
N ASN A 22 8.97 7.60 -17.85
CA ASN A 22 8.48 6.26 -17.64
C ASN A 22 7.52 6.27 -16.43
N MET A 23 6.23 6.28 -16.69
CA MET A 23 5.16 6.38 -15.71
C MET A 23 4.17 5.24 -15.90
N TYR A 24 3.80 4.58 -14.79
CA TYR A 24 2.74 3.58 -14.74
C TYR A 24 1.50 4.14 -14.05
N ILE A 25 0.32 3.86 -14.60
CA ILE A 25 -0.96 4.31 -14.08
C ILE A 25 -1.60 3.18 -13.31
N GLY A 26 -1.80 3.37 -12.00
CA GLY A 26 -2.40 2.38 -11.12
C GLY A 26 -3.87 2.64 -10.83
N GLY A 27 -4.68 1.57 -10.79
CA GLY A 27 -6.03 1.58 -10.26
C GLY A 27 -6.04 1.38 -8.76
N LEU A 28 -6.34 2.43 -7.98
CA LEU A 28 -6.40 2.36 -6.52
C LEU A 28 -7.75 1.83 -6.05
N MET A 29 -7.72 0.77 -5.24
CA MET A 29 -8.89 0.18 -4.58
C MET A 29 -8.69 0.18 -3.07
N GLY A 30 -9.68 0.64 -2.31
CA GLY A 30 -9.67 0.64 -0.85
C GLY A 30 -10.52 -0.48 -0.24
N CYS A 31 -10.35 -0.76 1.06
CA CYS A 31 -11.26 -1.60 1.80
C CYS A 31 -12.67 -0.99 1.86
N LYS A 32 -13.69 -1.78 2.14
CA LYS A 32 -15.08 -1.30 2.23
C LYS A 32 -15.33 -0.43 3.45
N GLY A 33 -14.72 -0.80 4.57
CA GLY A 33 -14.90 -0.12 5.85
C GLY A 33 -13.83 0.93 6.14
N ASP A 34 -13.64 1.18 7.43
CA ASP A 34 -12.53 2.01 7.88
C ASP A 34 -11.22 1.22 7.82
N ALA A 35 -10.23 1.80 7.17
CA ALA A 35 -8.90 1.19 6.97
C ALA A 35 -8.07 1.05 8.27
N TYR A 36 -8.53 1.58 9.38
CA TYR A 36 -7.82 1.58 10.66
C TYR A 36 -8.53 0.81 11.76
N THR A 37 -9.64 0.17 11.43
CA THR A 37 -10.38 -0.73 12.33
C THR A 37 -10.67 -2.05 11.63
N SER A 38 -11.10 -3.05 12.40
CA SER A 38 -11.67 -4.30 11.86
C SER A 38 -13.20 -4.26 11.77
N GLU A 39 -13.81 -3.16 12.21
CA GLU A 39 -15.25 -2.99 12.17
C GLU A 39 -15.74 -2.89 10.72
N ARG A 40 -16.78 -3.65 10.40
CA ARG A 40 -17.36 -3.72 9.04
C ARG A 40 -16.39 -4.23 7.95
N ALA A 41 -15.26 -4.81 8.31
CA ALA A 41 -14.42 -5.52 7.36
C ALA A 41 -15.18 -6.71 6.77
N LEU A 42 -15.01 -6.92 5.48
CA LEU A 42 -15.66 -8.02 4.78
C LEU A 42 -15.01 -9.37 5.11
N ASN A 43 -15.80 -10.43 5.13
CA ASN A 43 -15.25 -11.76 5.00
C ASN A 43 -14.74 -11.98 3.55
N GLN A 44 -14.07 -13.09 3.30
CA GLN A 44 -13.42 -13.34 2.02
C GLN A 44 -14.41 -13.38 0.85
N GLU A 45 -15.56 -14.05 0.99
CA GLU A 45 -16.56 -14.19 -0.08
C GLU A 45 -17.23 -12.84 -0.40
N GLU A 46 -17.60 -12.10 0.64
CA GLU A 46 -18.15 -10.76 0.52
C GLU A 46 -17.15 -9.81 -0.14
N ALA A 47 -15.85 -9.91 0.20
CA ALA A 47 -14.80 -9.10 -0.37
C ALA A 47 -14.59 -9.40 -1.85
N ILE A 48 -14.60 -10.66 -2.26
CA ILE A 48 -14.54 -11.05 -3.68
C ILE A 48 -15.71 -10.41 -4.43
N ALA A 49 -16.94 -10.60 -3.95
CA ALA A 49 -18.14 -10.08 -4.60
C ALA A 49 -18.12 -8.54 -4.70
N PHE A 50 -17.68 -7.86 -3.64
CA PHE A 50 -17.65 -6.41 -3.57
C PHE A 50 -16.57 -5.79 -4.48
N HIS A 51 -15.36 -6.36 -4.50
CA HIS A 51 -14.22 -5.75 -5.18
C HIS A 51 -14.09 -6.15 -6.65
N SER A 52 -14.70 -7.28 -7.07
CA SER A 52 -14.59 -7.77 -8.46
C SER A 52 -15.13 -6.76 -9.48
N TRP A 53 -16.21 -6.04 -9.16
CA TRP A 53 -16.76 -5.02 -10.06
C TRP A 53 -15.74 -3.91 -10.34
N GLN A 54 -15.12 -3.35 -9.30
CA GLN A 54 -14.16 -2.26 -9.47
C GLN A 54 -12.87 -2.74 -10.16
N ALA A 55 -12.38 -3.93 -9.82
CA ALA A 55 -11.23 -4.54 -10.47
C ALA A 55 -11.46 -4.74 -11.98
N SER A 56 -12.65 -5.26 -12.35
CA SER A 56 -13.04 -5.43 -13.75
C SER A 56 -13.16 -4.11 -14.51
N LEU A 57 -13.63 -3.05 -13.83
CA LEU A 57 -13.74 -1.72 -14.43
C LEU A 57 -12.35 -1.13 -14.70
N PHE A 58 -11.41 -1.25 -13.78
CA PHE A 58 -10.02 -0.85 -14.03
C PHE A 58 -9.37 -1.65 -15.18
N LYS A 59 -9.69 -2.94 -15.28
CA LYS A 59 -9.27 -3.76 -16.44
C LYS A 59 -9.81 -3.18 -17.75
N SER A 60 -11.08 -2.82 -17.80
CA SER A 60 -11.72 -2.32 -19.02
C SER A 60 -11.15 -0.99 -19.51
N VAL A 61 -10.72 -0.13 -18.59
CA VAL A 61 -10.09 1.16 -18.92
C VAL A 61 -8.58 1.07 -19.12
N GLY A 62 -7.96 -0.11 -18.88
CA GLY A 62 -6.58 -0.40 -19.24
C GLY A 62 -5.55 0.30 -18.36
N VAL A 63 -5.67 0.20 -17.03
CA VAL A 63 -4.59 0.61 -16.10
C VAL A 63 -3.39 -0.33 -16.21
N ASP A 64 -2.19 0.16 -15.87
CA ASP A 64 -0.96 -0.63 -15.95
C ASP A 64 -0.85 -1.64 -14.78
N PHE A 65 -1.43 -1.33 -13.61
CA PHE A 65 -1.46 -2.21 -12.44
C PHE A 65 -2.63 -1.86 -11.52
N LEU A 66 -2.99 -2.78 -10.60
CA LEU A 66 -3.95 -2.55 -9.53
C LEU A 66 -3.23 -2.39 -8.18
N TYR A 67 -3.76 -1.54 -7.32
CA TYR A 67 -3.20 -1.28 -6.00
C TYR A 67 -4.29 -1.35 -4.93
N ALA A 68 -4.25 -2.38 -4.09
CA ALA A 68 -5.09 -2.47 -2.91
C ALA A 68 -4.49 -1.60 -1.80
N GLY A 69 -5.02 -0.41 -1.62
CA GLY A 69 -4.54 0.57 -0.66
C GLY A 69 -5.33 0.55 0.62
N ILE A 70 -4.65 0.35 1.64
CA ILE A 70 -4.81 0.16 3.08
C ILE A 70 -5.77 -0.98 3.41
N MET A 71 -5.24 -2.22 3.45
CA MET A 71 -6.00 -3.39 3.86
C MET A 71 -5.80 -3.66 5.37
N PRO A 72 -6.83 -3.47 6.21
CA PRO A 72 -6.70 -3.58 7.66
C PRO A 72 -6.75 -5.04 8.16
N VAL A 73 -7.45 -5.92 7.45
CA VAL A 73 -7.71 -7.30 7.88
C VAL A 73 -7.40 -8.30 6.78
N LEU A 74 -6.97 -9.49 7.20
CA LEU A 74 -6.54 -10.53 6.27
C LEU A 74 -7.69 -11.08 5.41
N SER A 75 -8.88 -11.27 5.96
CA SER A 75 -10.03 -11.81 5.21
C SER A 75 -10.38 -10.96 3.99
N GLU A 76 -10.49 -9.65 4.17
CA GLU A 76 -10.79 -8.73 3.08
C GLU A 76 -9.61 -8.60 2.10
N ALA A 77 -8.36 -8.62 2.62
CA ALA A 77 -7.16 -8.58 1.77
C ALA A 77 -7.05 -9.82 0.85
N ILE A 78 -7.45 -11.01 1.33
CA ILE A 78 -7.51 -12.23 0.50
C ILE A 78 -8.59 -12.06 -0.59
N GLY A 79 -9.80 -11.65 -0.23
CA GLY A 79 -10.88 -11.46 -1.20
C GLY A 79 -10.55 -10.39 -2.25
N MET A 80 -9.94 -9.28 -1.84
CA MET A 80 -9.41 -8.24 -2.74
C MET A 80 -8.36 -8.83 -3.69
N ALA A 81 -7.41 -9.62 -3.16
CA ALA A 81 -6.36 -10.24 -3.97
C ALA A 81 -6.93 -11.23 -4.98
N VAL A 82 -7.96 -12.02 -4.64
CA VAL A 82 -8.67 -12.90 -5.58
C VAL A 82 -9.32 -12.07 -6.69
N ALA A 83 -10.08 -11.03 -6.34
CA ALA A 83 -10.72 -10.15 -7.32
C ALA A 83 -9.72 -9.50 -8.28
N MET A 84 -8.54 -9.09 -7.79
CA MET A 84 -7.48 -8.54 -8.62
C MET A 84 -6.78 -9.61 -9.47
N SER A 85 -6.50 -10.79 -8.90
CA SER A 85 -5.89 -11.93 -9.61
C SER A 85 -6.68 -12.35 -10.83
N ASP A 86 -8.02 -12.30 -10.75
CA ASP A 86 -8.92 -12.69 -11.85
C ASP A 86 -8.92 -11.69 -13.03
N THR A 87 -8.31 -10.53 -12.85
CA THR A 87 -8.16 -9.55 -13.94
C THR A 87 -6.97 -9.83 -14.86
N ASP A 88 -6.00 -10.63 -14.44
CA ASP A 88 -4.69 -10.83 -15.07
C ASP A 88 -3.80 -9.56 -15.14
N ILE A 89 -4.23 -8.45 -14.50
CA ILE A 89 -3.41 -7.24 -14.39
C ILE A 89 -2.43 -7.41 -13.21
N PRO A 90 -1.15 -7.01 -13.34
CA PRO A 90 -0.23 -6.97 -12.20
C PRO A 90 -0.82 -6.17 -11.05
N TYR A 91 -0.65 -6.62 -9.80
CA TYR A 91 -1.24 -5.93 -8.67
C TYR A 91 -0.36 -5.97 -7.42
N ILE A 92 -0.61 -5.01 -6.52
CA ILE A 92 0.09 -4.81 -5.26
C ILE A 92 -0.93 -4.81 -4.13
N ILE A 93 -0.62 -5.48 -3.03
CA ILE A 93 -1.41 -5.42 -1.79
C ILE A 93 -0.65 -4.61 -0.74
N SER A 94 -1.29 -3.59 -0.20
CA SER A 94 -0.75 -2.74 0.86
C SER A 94 -1.56 -2.90 2.14
N PHE A 95 -0.88 -3.17 3.25
CA PHE A 95 -1.50 -3.44 4.55
C PHE A 95 -1.51 -2.22 5.46
N THR A 96 -2.53 -2.13 6.32
CA THR A 96 -2.46 -1.33 7.54
C THR A 96 -1.70 -2.11 8.59
N ILE A 97 -0.53 -1.64 8.98
CA ILE A 97 0.32 -2.30 9.96
C ILE A 97 0.52 -1.46 11.22
N GLN A 98 0.77 -2.14 12.34
CA GLN A 98 1.02 -1.55 13.64
C GLN A 98 2.48 -1.77 14.08
N ARG A 99 2.94 -1.03 15.10
CA ARG A 99 4.29 -1.20 15.70
C ARG A 99 4.59 -2.62 16.15
N ASN A 100 3.56 -3.34 16.60
CA ASN A 100 3.67 -4.73 17.01
C ASN A 100 3.90 -5.72 15.86
N GLY A 101 4.06 -5.23 14.62
CA GLY A 101 4.33 -6.04 13.44
C GLY A 101 3.14 -6.79 12.87
N LYS A 102 1.93 -6.39 13.23
CA LYS A 102 0.68 -7.06 12.85
C LYS A 102 -0.27 -6.13 12.14
N LEU A 103 -1.18 -6.72 11.36
CA LEU A 103 -2.38 -6.08 10.84
C LEU A 103 -3.34 -5.76 12.00
N ILE A 104 -4.43 -5.05 11.71
CA ILE A 104 -5.42 -4.66 12.73
C ILE A 104 -6.12 -5.87 13.36
N ASP A 105 -6.33 -6.93 12.60
CA ASP A 105 -6.95 -8.19 13.05
C ASP A 105 -5.97 -9.14 13.79
N GLY A 106 -4.73 -8.73 13.95
CA GLY A 106 -3.73 -9.48 14.71
C GLY A 106 -2.88 -10.46 13.91
N HIS A 107 -3.12 -10.66 12.61
CA HIS A 107 -2.25 -11.46 11.75
C HIS A 107 -0.90 -10.76 11.55
N THR A 108 0.17 -11.53 11.45
CA THR A 108 1.49 -10.99 11.13
C THR A 108 1.60 -10.65 9.64
N ILE A 109 2.57 -9.79 9.26
CA ILE A 109 2.86 -9.53 7.84
C ILE A 109 3.21 -10.85 7.14
N ASN A 110 3.95 -11.74 7.81
CA ASN A 110 4.29 -13.05 7.29
C ASN A 110 3.04 -13.91 7.01
N ASP A 111 2.10 -13.97 7.96
CA ASP A 111 0.87 -14.73 7.78
C ASP A 111 0.05 -14.18 6.62
N ALA A 112 -0.08 -12.85 6.54
CA ALA A 112 -0.84 -12.21 5.48
C ALA A 112 -0.27 -12.55 4.08
N ILE A 113 1.03 -12.46 3.91
CA ILE A 113 1.71 -12.84 2.65
C ILE A 113 1.51 -14.33 2.36
N TYR A 114 1.67 -15.19 3.36
CA TYR A 114 1.51 -16.63 3.21
C TYR A 114 0.11 -17.00 2.74
N TYR A 115 -0.91 -16.52 3.45
CA TYR A 115 -2.29 -16.87 3.13
C TYR A 115 -2.72 -16.33 1.77
N ILE A 116 -2.42 -15.06 1.44
CA ILE A 116 -2.76 -14.51 0.12
C ILE A 116 -2.09 -15.32 -0.99
N ASN A 117 -0.79 -15.61 -0.89
CA ASN A 117 -0.07 -16.39 -1.90
C ASN A 117 -0.64 -17.79 -2.14
N ASN A 118 -1.35 -18.36 -1.17
CA ASN A 118 -1.96 -19.69 -1.29
C ASN A 118 -3.45 -19.64 -1.71
N HIS A 119 -4.06 -18.44 -1.80
CA HIS A 119 -5.46 -18.29 -2.18
C HIS A 119 -5.65 -17.70 -3.58
N VAL A 120 -4.59 -17.26 -4.25
CA VAL A 120 -4.67 -16.63 -5.57
C VAL A 120 -3.90 -17.43 -6.63
N SER A 121 -4.41 -17.42 -7.86
CA SER A 121 -3.74 -18.02 -9.01
C SER A 121 -2.55 -17.17 -9.45
N ASN A 122 -2.79 -15.88 -9.68
CA ASN A 122 -1.75 -14.89 -9.99
C ASN A 122 -1.37 -14.15 -8.73
N LYS A 123 -0.12 -14.31 -8.29
CA LYS A 123 0.37 -13.68 -7.05
C LYS A 123 0.57 -12.19 -7.23
N PRO A 124 0.37 -11.35 -6.17
CA PRO A 124 0.75 -9.94 -6.21
C PRO A 124 2.20 -9.77 -6.68
N VAL A 125 2.51 -8.67 -7.35
CA VAL A 125 3.91 -8.32 -7.67
C VAL A 125 4.72 -8.21 -6.38
N CYS A 126 4.17 -7.51 -5.40
CA CYS A 126 4.75 -7.36 -4.06
C CYS A 126 3.66 -7.00 -3.03
N TYR A 127 4.11 -6.92 -1.79
CA TYR A 127 3.34 -6.38 -0.66
C TYR A 127 3.99 -5.11 -0.14
N MET A 128 3.17 -4.21 0.38
CA MET A 128 3.59 -2.91 0.89
C MET A 128 2.82 -2.53 2.16
N THR A 129 3.13 -1.37 2.65
CA THR A 129 2.27 -0.66 3.61
C THR A 129 2.13 0.80 3.19
N ASN A 130 1.03 1.44 3.59
CA ASN A 130 0.87 2.86 3.39
C ASN A 130 0.21 3.54 4.59
N CYS A 131 0.34 4.87 4.62
CA CYS A 131 -0.19 5.74 5.68
C CYS A 131 0.36 5.43 7.08
N VAL A 132 1.61 5.00 7.17
CA VAL A 132 2.35 4.72 8.39
C VAL A 132 3.73 5.36 8.32
N HIS A 133 4.26 5.83 9.46
CA HIS A 133 5.60 6.41 9.50
C HIS A 133 6.68 5.33 9.31
N PRO A 134 7.79 5.61 8.59
CA PRO A 134 8.86 4.65 8.36
C PRO A 134 9.46 4.01 9.63
N ASP A 135 9.53 4.75 10.74
CA ASP A 135 10.01 4.20 12.02
C ASP A 135 9.06 3.11 12.56
N ILE A 136 7.75 3.24 12.35
CA ILE A 136 6.77 2.22 12.73
C ILE A 136 6.98 0.96 11.88
N VAL A 137 7.22 1.13 10.58
CA VAL A 137 7.53 0.02 9.66
C VAL A 137 8.82 -0.68 10.08
N TYR A 138 9.84 0.10 10.44
CA TYR A 138 11.11 -0.45 10.92
C TYR A 138 10.93 -1.34 12.16
N GLU A 139 10.18 -0.85 13.16
CA GLU A 139 9.84 -1.63 14.34
C GLU A 139 9.02 -2.89 13.97
N ALA A 140 8.00 -2.74 13.11
CA ALA A 140 7.16 -3.85 12.66
C ALA A 140 7.96 -4.96 11.98
N LEU A 141 8.92 -4.60 11.12
CA LEU A 141 9.78 -5.57 10.43
C LEU A 141 10.87 -6.16 11.34
N SER A 142 11.20 -5.53 12.47
CA SER A 142 12.19 -6.04 13.43
C SER A 142 11.69 -7.23 14.26
N HIS A 143 10.38 -7.45 14.32
CA HIS A 143 9.81 -8.59 15.04
C HIS A 143 10.22 -9.93 14.39
N LYS A 144 10.63 -10.88 15.20
CA LYS A 144 11.15 -12.20 14.76
C LYS A 144 10.23 -12.91 13.75
N PHE A 145 8.92 -12.83 13.94
CA PHE A 145 7.92 -13.47 13.07
C PHE A 145 7.81 -12.78 11.70
N ASN A 146 8.31 -11.56 11.52
CA ASN A 146 8.38 -10.86 10.24
C ASN A 146 9.78 -10.90 9.61
N GLN A 147 10.81 -11.44 10.29
CA GLN A 147 12.16 -11.59 9.75
C GLN A 147 12.35 -12.87 8.91
N THR A 148 11.31 -13.30 8.24
CA THR A 148 11.33 -14.49 7.40
C THR A 148 11.84 -14.17 5.98
N GLN A 149 12.32 -15.20 5.28
CA GLN A 149 12.75 -15.07 3.89
C GLN A 149 11.57 -14.62 2.99
N MET A 150 10.35 -15.04 3.31
CA MET A 150 9.15 -14.66 2.58
C MET A 150 8.88 -13.17 2.69
N VAL A 151 8.91 -12.59 3.90
CA VAL A 151 8.74 -11.14 4.09
C VAL A 151 9.86 -10.38 3.39
N LYS A 152 11.12 -10.78 3.56
CA LYS A 152 12.26 -10.15 2.88
C LYS A 152 12.14 -10.16 1.36
N ASN A 153 11.63 -11.24 0.80
CA ASN A 153 11.51 -11.39 -0.65
C ASN A 153 10.26 -10.72 -1.24
N ARG A 154 9.24 -10.45 -0.44
CA ARG A 154 7.92 -10.06 -0.94
C ARG A 154 7.41 -8.72 -0.45
N PHE A 155 7.86 -8.23 0.72
CA PHE A 155 7.46 -6.93 1.26
C PHE A 155 8.44 -5.86 0.78
N TRP A 156 8.02 -5.02 -0.20
CA TRP A 156 8.95 -4.18 -0.95
C TRP A 156 8.77 -2.69 -0.73
N GLY A 157 7.73 -2.23 -0.08
CA GLY A 157 7.52 -0.80 -0.15
C GLY A 157 6.70 -0.15 0.94
N ILE A 158 6.75 1.18 0.90
CA ILE A 158 6.01 2.07 1.77
C ILE A 158 5.54 3.32 1.01
N GLN A 159 4.30 3.73 1.25
CA GLN A 159 3.84 5.10 1.04
C GLN A 159 3.73 5.77 2.41
N ALA A 160 4.71 6.58 2.75
CA ALA A 160 4.96 7.04 4.11
C ALA A 160 3.99 8.14 4.58
N ASN A 161 3.44 7.99 5.79
CA ASN A 161 2.88 9.09 6.55
C ASN A 161 4.04 9.86 7.23
N THR A 162 3.97 11.17 7.26
CA THR A 162 5.01 12.01 7.87
C THR A 162 4.94 12.03 9.40
N SER A 163 3.82 11.64 10.01
CA SER A 163 3.65 11.63 11.46
C SER A 163 4.07 10.30 12.07
N ARG A 164 4.80 10.37 13.18
CA ARG A 164 5.16 9.20 14.02
C ARG A 164 4.05 8.74 14.96
N LEU A 165 2.97 9.49 15.03
CA LEU A 165 1.80 9.15 15.83
C LEU A 165 1.06 7.97 15.19
N SER A 166 0.40 7.18 16.01
CA SER A 166 -0.53 6.15 15.55
C SER A 166 -1.76 6.78 14.91
N TYR A 167 -2.47 6.01 14.09
CA TYR A 167 -3.73 6.47 13.49
C TYR A 167 -4.76 6.89 14.56
N LYS A 168 -4.79 6.23 15.73
CA LYS A 168 -5.67 6.60 16.86
C LYS A 168 -5.35 7.98 17.45
N GLU A 169 -4.07 8.34 17.48
CA GLU A 169 -3.63 9.66 17.96
C GLU A 169 -3.83 10.75 16.90
N LEU A 170 -3.92 10.37 15.63
CA LEU A 170 -4.14 11.30 14.51
C LEU A 170 -5.63 11.52 14.23
N ASP A 171 -6.49 10.58 14.63
CA ASP A 171 -7.94 10.69 14.43
C ASP A 171 -8.48 11.92 15.16
N GLY A 172 -9.27 12.73 14.44
CA GLY A 172 -9.82 13.99 14.94
C GLY A 172 -8.80 15.10 15.21
N ALA A 173 -7.53 14.96 14.80
CA ALA A 173 -6.51 15.98 14.99
C ALA A 173 -6.88 17.29 14.26
N LYS A 174 -6.92 18.41 15.01
CA LYS A 174 -7.27 19.73 14.47
C LYS A 174 -6.17 20.37 13.63
N ASN A 175 -4.93 19.95 13.82
CA ASN A 175 -3.76 20.49 13.12
C ASN A 175 -2.99 19.37 12.44
N LEU A 176 -2.39 19.67 11.30
CA LEU A 176 -1.50 18.74 10.61
C LEU A 176 -0.30 18.39 11.51
N ARG A 177 -0.09 17.09 11.68
CA ARG A 177 1.07 16.53 12.39
C ARG A 177 2.04 15.98 11.36
N THR A 178 3.13 16.69 11.14
CA THR A 178 4.11 16.32 10.10
C THR A 178 5.53 16.40 10.66
N SER A 179 6.44 15.60 10.10
CA SER A 179 7.88 15.71 10.27
C SER A 179 8.50 16.48 9.10
N SER A 180 9.77 16.87 9.24
CA SER A 180 10.48 17.50 8.13
C SER A 180 10.74 16.49 6.99
N ALA A 181 10.87 16.99 5.74
CA ALA A 181 11.20 16.16 4.59
C ALA A 181 12.51 15.40 4.80
N VAL A 182 13.53 16.07 5.35
CA VAL A 182 14.85 15.47 5.65
C VAL A 182 14.73 14.33 6.68
N ASP A 183 13.95 14.51 7.74
CA ASP A 183 13.78 13.45 8.75
C ASP A 183 13.03 12.24 8.19
N LEU A 184 12.00 12.49 7.38
CA LEU A 184 11.29 11.43 6.67
C LEU A 184 12.23 10.68 5.71
N GLY A 185 13.04 11.42 4.94
CA GLY A 185 14.04 10.87 4.04
C GLY A 185 15.03 9.96 4.75
N LYS A 186 15.61 10.40 5.87
CA LYS A 186 16.51 9.58 6.70
C LYS A 186 15.86 8.28 7.18
N ALA A 187 14.60 8.35 7.64
CA ALA A 187 13.89 7.17 8.10
C ALA A 187 13.60 6.18 6.96
N ILE A 188 13.28 6.67 5.75
CA ILE A 188 13.10 5.84 4.54
C ILE A 188 14.43 5.22 4.11
N LEU A 189 15.53 5.99 4.12
CA LEU A 189 16.84 5.48 3.76
C LEU A 189 17.26 4.31 4.66
N ARG A 190 16.95 4.37 5.95
CA ARG A 190 17.20 3.27 6.88
C ARG A 190 16.42 2.01 6.51
N LEU A 191 15.14 2.13 6.11
CA LEU A 191 14.36 1.01 5.59
C LEU A 191 14.96 0.41 4.30
N LYS A 192 15.43 1.26 3.39
CA LYS A 192 16.12 0.81 2.18
C LYS A 192 17.38 0.03 2.50
N SER A 193 18.23 0.54 3.40
CA SER A 193 19.51 -0.07 3.75
C SER A 193 19.35 -1.40 4.50
N ASP A 194 18.48 -1.43 5.51
CA ASP A 194 18.41 -2.55 6.45
C ASP A 194 17.43 -3.64 6.02
N TYR A 195 16.33 -3.27 5.33
CA TYR A 195 15.28 -4.20 4.89
C TYR A 195 15.18 -4.34 3.37
N HIS A 196 16.01 -3.62 2.62
CA HIS A 196 16.06 -3.69 1.16
C HIS A 196 14.74 -3.36 0.46
N LEU A 197 13.95 -2.43 1.04
CA LEU A 197 12.75 -1.95 0.39
C LEU A 197 13.11 -1.24 -0.93
N LYS A 198 12.20 -1.33 -1.91
CA LYS A 198 12.44 -0.91 -3.31
C LYS A 198 11.45 0.14 -3.79
N ILE A 199 10.28 0.24 -3.17
CA ILE A 199 9.18 1.13 -3.60
C ILE A 199 8.94 2.14 -2.49
N PHE A 200 9.05 3.42 -2.83
CA PHE A 200 8.91 4.51 -1.87
C PHE A 200 7.95 5.56 -2.41
N GLY A 201 7.09 6.06 -1.57
CA GLY A 201 6.14 7.12 -1.88
C GLY A 201 5.68 7.85 -0.63
N GLY A 202 4.93 8.91 -0.85
CA GLY A 202 4.30 9.69 0.20
C GLY A 202 2.82 9.36 0.36
N CYS A 203 2.30 9.59 1.57
CA CYS A 203 0.90 9.53 1.93
C CYS A 203 0.53 10.78 2.74
N CYS A 204 -0.24 10.66 3.81
CA CYS A 204 -0.70 11.78 4.61
C CYS A 204 0.45 12.65 5.14
N GLY A 205 0.28 13.97 5.01
CA GLY A 205 1.25 14.97 5.47
C GLY A 205 2.45 15.21 4.55
N THR A 206 2.59 14.47 3.45
CA THR A 206 3.66 14.70 2.47
C THR A 206 3.29 15.82 1.49
N ASP A 207 4.31 16.56 1.08
CA ASP A 207 4.25 17.59 0.01
C ASP A 207 5.40 17.38 -0.99
N SER A 208 5.56 18.30 -1.94
CA SER A 208 6.62 18.22 -2.97
C SER A 208 8.02 18.09 -2.39
N ARG A 209 8.34 18.76 -1.26
CA ARG A 209 9.65 18.69 -0.61
C ARG A 209 9.94 17.28 -0.09
N HIS A 210 8.94 16.63 0.49
CA HIS A 210 9.04 15.23 0.93
C HIS A 210 9.26 14.29 -0.27
N MET A 211 8.54 14.53 -1.37
CA MET A 211 8.70 13.71 -2.58
C MET A 211 10.04 13.89 -3.25
N GLU A 212 10.64 15.09 -3.22
CA GLU A 212 12.00 15.35 -3.70
C GLU A 212 13.04 14.58 -2.90
N GLU A 213 12.94 14.58 -1.56
CA GLU A 213 13.82 13.77 -0.69
C GLU A 213 13.68 12.27 -0.97
N ILE A 214 12.44 11.77 -1.07
CA ILE A 214 12.16 10.36 -1.37
C ILE A 214 12.73 9.97 -2.74
N ALA A 215 12.55 10.82 -3.75
CA ALA A 215 13.09 10.59 -5.09
C ALA A 215 14.63 10.60 -5.10
N GLY A 216 15.25 11.44 -4.28
CA GLY A 216 16.70 11.46 -4.06
C GLY A 216 17.24 10.13 -3.54
N ILE A 217 16.56 9.53 -2.58
CA ILE A 217 16.94 8.23 -2.01
C ILE A 217 16.89 7.10 -3.05
N SER A 218 15.97 7.15 -3.99
CA SER A 218 15.87 6.14 -5.05
C SER A 218 17.08 6.14 -5.98
N LYS A 219 17.81 7.25 -6.09
CA LYS A 219 19.00 7.41 -6.93
C LYS A 219 20.30 6.98 -6.22
N VAL A 220 20.28 6.83 -4.90
CA VAL A 220 21.44 6.33 -4.15
C VAL A 220 21.52 4.81 -4.34
N VAL A 221 22.49 4.36 -5.11
CA VAL A 221 22.79 2.94 -5.39
C VAL A 221 23.57 2.33 -4.22
#